data_8ad7f9c3f4465f21def97a094ab8bbc5
#
_entry.id   8ad7f9c3f4465f21def97a094ab8bbc5
#
_cell.length_a   1.000
_cell.length_b   1.000
_cell.length_c   1.000
_cell.angle_alpha   90.00
_cell.angle_beta   90.00
_cell.angle_gamma   90.00
#
_symmetry.space_group_name_H-M   'P 1'
#
loop_
_entity.id
_entity.type
_entity.pdbx_description
1 polymer ?
#
loop_
_entity_poly.entity_id
_entity_poly.type
_entity_poly.pdbx_seq_one_letter_code
_entity_poly.pdbx_strand_id
1 'polypeptide(L)'
;MAAAALPLITLVACFVIGGLFFELDADMLVLALLVAASVAGIQAVRRGANWMDIQRSTGEKLAAVLPVILILLTIGMLIGTWVVSGTIPALISAGIQLLSPRFFVLSAFLVTAVMSLCTGTSWGSAGTLGVALMGAAAAVHAPIAATAGAVISGAYLGDKMSPLSDSTNICAIGAGADLYAHIRNMLYTAVPSSLVALLVYSTLGRRAAEATGVVPESAQTLLTEMDRVFSLGLWTLLPLVVVLAGIALKVSPALALAASSLVAMVLGGALQGFGVQSVLTSAVRGFDSAMVADLGLDAASLSEPFVQLLDRGGLYSMASTLVLILAAFLLAAGM
;
A
#
# COMPACT_ATOMS: atom_id res chain seq x y z
N MET A 1 -23.72 -18.02 23.96
CA MET A 1 -23.06 -16.72 23.75
C MET A 1 -21.66 -16.64 24.41
N ALA A 2 -21.48 -16.92 25.69
CA ALA A 2 -20.16 -16.82 26.36
C ALA A 2 -19.05 -17.66 25.69
N ALA A 3 -19.35 -18.86 25.23
CA ALA A 3 -18.37 -19.70 24.56
C ALA A 3 -17.96 -19.21 23.17
N ALA A 4 -18.81 -18.46 22.46
CA ALA A 4 -18.45 -17.87 21.15
C ALA A 4 -17.51 -16.66 21.29
N ALA A 5 -17.46 -16.04 22.46
CA ALA A 5 -16.58 -14.94 22.76
C ALA A 5 -15.13 -15.38 23.13
N LEU A 6 -14.92 -16.66 23.45
CA LEU A 6 -13.62 -17.15 23.93
C LEU A 6 -12.46 -16.92 22.95
N PRO A 7 -12.58 -17.16 21.62
CA PRO A 7 -11.51 -16.86 20.69
C PRO A 7 -11.16 -15.36 20.64
N LEU A 8 -12.18 -14.48 20.71
CA LEU A 8 -11.96 -13.02 20.77
C LEU A 8 -11.31 -12.59 22.09
N ILE A 9 -11.74 -13.17 23.21
CA ILE A 9 -11.11 -12.94 24.53
C ILE A 9 -9.66 -13.40 24.49
N THR A 10 -9.38 -14.56 23.89
CA THR A 10 -8.00 -15.06 23.72
C THR A 10 -7.17 -14.09 22.88
N LEU A 11 -7.71 -13.58 21.77
CA LEU A 11 -7.04 -12.61 20.92
C LEU A 11 -6.69 -11.33 21.71
N VAL A 12 -7.66 -10.77 22.43
CA VAL A 12 -7.45 -9.58 23.27
C VAL A 12 -6.42 -9.87 24.38
N ALA A 13 -6.49 -11.03 25.01
CA ALA A 13 -5.52 -11.43 26.05
C ALA A 13 -4.09 -11.54 25.46
N CYS A 14 -3.94 -12.12 24.26
CA CYS A 14 -2.65 -12.18 23.57
C CYS A 14 -2.10 -10.77 23.28
N PHE A 15 -2.94 -9.83 22.86
CA PHE A 15 -2.53 -8.44 22.66
C PHE A 15 -2.13 -7.73 23.94
N VAL A 16 -2.91 -7.91 25.02
CA VAL A 16 -2.59 -7.28 26.31
C VAL A 16 -1.28 -7.85 26.85
N ILE A 17 -1.12 -9.17 26.85
CA ILE A 17 0.09 -9.84 27.31
C ILE A 17 1.28 -9.45 26.40
N GLY A 18 1.09 -9.50 25.07
CA GLY A 18 2.11 -9.11 24.11
C GLY A 18 2.59 -7.67 24.33
N GLY A 19 1.65 -6.71 24.46
CA GLY A 19 1.99 -5.31 24.68
C GLY A 19 2.62 -4.99 26.04
N LEU A 20 2.45 -5.87 27.04
CA LEU A 20 3.08 -5.71 28.34
C LEU A 20 4.51 -6.28 28.41
N PHE A 21 4.80 -7.33 27.64
CA PHE A 21 6.05 -8.09 27.76
C PHE A 21 6.90 -8.10 26.48
N PHE A 22 6.32 -7.74 25.33
CA PHE A 22 6.98 -7.77 24.02
C PHE A 22 6.63 -6.51 23.21
N GLU A 23 7.31 -6.31 22.10
CA GLU A 23 6.93 -5.31 21.11
C GLU A 23 5.73 -5.81 20.28
N LEU A 24 4.75 -4.93 20.07
CA LEU A 24 3.58 -5.24 19.23
C LEU A 24 3.95 -5.04 17.75
N ASP A 25 4.57 -6.04 17.18
CA ASP A 25 4.91 -6.10 15.75
C ASP A 25 3.95 -7.01 14.94
N ALA A 26 4.21 -7.14 13.65
CA ALA A 26 3.41 -7.97 12.76
C ALA A 26 3.50 -9.47 13.11
N ASP A 27 4.65 -9.93 13.61
CA ASP A 27 4.86 -11.33 13.95
C ASP A 27 4.04 -11.70 15.18
N MET A 28 4.00 -10.82 16.19
CA MET A 28 3.17 -10.99 17.37
C MET A 28 1.68 -11.01 16.99
N LEU A 29 1.25 -10.18 16.06
CA LEU A 29 -0.12 -10.17 15.56
C LEU A 29 -0.50 -11.49 14.89
N VAL A 30 0.37 -12.05 14.05
CA VAL A 30 0.17 -13.35 13.40
C VAL A 30 0.05 -14.46 14.45
N LEU A 31 0.94 -14.50 15.44
CA LEU A 31 0.90 -15.50 16.51
C LEU A 31 -0.38 -15.40 17.33
N ALA A 32 -0.80 -14.19 17.70
CA ALA A 32 -2.05 -13.96 18.43
C ALA A 32 -3.28 -14.46 17.65
N LEU A 33 -3.32 -14.20 16.35
CA LEU A 33 -4.39 -14.68 15.47
C LEU A 33 -4.39 -16.20 15.35
N LEU A 34 -3.23 -16.85 15.21
CA LEU A 34 -3.12 -18.31 15.13
C LEU A 34 -3.52 -19.00 16.45
N VAL A 35 -3.14 -18.43 17.60
CA VAL A 35 -3.57 -18.94 18.91
C VAL A 35 -5.10 -18.80 19.05
N ALA A 36 -5.67 -17.65 18.72
CA ALA A 36 -7.11 -17.45 18.75
C ALA A 36 -7.85 -18.37 17.77
N ALA A 37 -7.30 -18.58 16.57
CA ALA A 37 -7.84 -19.51 15.55
C ALA A 37 -7.81 -20.97 16.08
N SER A 38 -6.75 -21.36 16.77
CA SER A 38 -6.64 -22.69 17.38
C SER A 38 -7.71 -22.91 18.45
N VAL A 39 -7.96 -21.91 19.29
CA VAL A 39 -9.03 -21.94 20.30
C VAL A 39 -10.40 -22.04 19.62
N ALA A 40 -10.63 -21.28 18.54
CA ALA A 40 -11.87 -21.34 17.76
C ALA A 40 -12.08 -22.73 17.14
N GLY A 41 -11.04 -23.31 16.52
CA GLY A 41 -11.08 -24.65 15.95
C GLY A 41 -11.37 -25.74 16.98
N ILE A 42 -10.70 -25.70 18.15
CA ILE A 42 -10.97 -26.63 19.25
C ILE A 42 -12.43 -26.53 19.74
N GLN A 43 -12.96 -25.31 19.81
CA GLN A 43 -14.37 -25.12 20.18
C GLN A 43 -15.34 -25.65 19.12
N ALA A 44 -15.05 -25.43 17.82
CA ALA A 44 -15.86 -25.96 16.75
C ALA A 44 -15.93 -27.49 16.81
N VAL A 45 -14.79 -28.16 17.00
CA VAL A 45 -14.73 -29.62 17.19
C VAL A 45 -15.50 -30.09 18.43
N ARG A 46 -15.38 -29.40 19.57
CA ARG A 46 -16.14 -29.69 20.77
C ARG A 46 -17.65 -29.54 20.61
N ARG A 47 -18.09 -28.76 19.63
CA ARG A 47 -19.51 -28.56 19.28
C ARG A 47 -20.00 -29.54 18.21
N GLY A 48 -19.16 -30.46 17.76
CA GLY A 48 -19.53 -31.52 16.81
C GLY A 48 -19.14 -31.23 15.36
N ALA A 49 -18.45 -30.12 15.08
CA ALA A 49 -17.87 -29.91 13.75
C ALA A 49 -16.72 -30.90 13.55
N ASN A 50 -16.65 -31.50 12.35
CA ASN A 50 -15.50 -32.32 11.99
C ASN A 50 -14.42 -31.46 11.30
N TRP A 51 -13.22 -32.02 11.14
CA TRP A 51 -12.12 -31.32 10.50
C TRP A 51 -12.42 -30.86 9.06
N MET A 52 -13.19 -31.66 8.32
CA MET A 52 -13.61 -31.35 6.96
C MET A 52 -14.50 -30.11 6.88
N ASP A 53 -15.38 -29.92 7.88
CA ASP A 53 -16.25 -28.74 7.96
C ASP A 53 -15.44 -27.47 8.16
N ILE A 54 -14.42 -27.52 9.03
CA ILE A 54 -13.51 -26.40 9.28
C ILE A 54 -12.71 -26.07 8.03
N GLN A 55 -12.16 -27.09 7.35
CA GLN A 55 -11.41 -26.88 6.10
C GLN A 55 -12.30 -26.28 4.99
N ARG A 56 -13.53 -26.76 4.86
CA ARG A 56 -14.48 -26.22 3.88
C ARG A 56 -14.83 -24.77 4.15
N SER A 57 -15.16 -24.43 5.39
CA SER A 57 -15.45 -23.04 5.81
C SER A 57 -14.25 -22.13 5.57
N THR A 58 -13.02 -22.60 5.89
CA THR A 58 -11.79 -21.86 5.62
C THR A 58 -11.60 -21.64 4.11
N GLY A 59 -11.78 -22.67 3.29
CA GLY A 59 -11.67 -22.60 1.83
C GLY A 59 -12.66 -21.60 1.21
N GLU A 60 -13.91 -21.61 1.64
CA GLU A 60 -14.93 -20.66 1.18
C GLU A 60 -14.57 -19.20 1.53
N LYS A 61 -14.09 -18.98 2.74
CA LYS A 61 -13.64 -17.62 3.18
C LYS A 61 -12.39 -17.16 2.44
N LEU A 62 -11.42 -18.05 2.22
CA LEU A 62 -10.20 -17.74 1.45
C LEU A 62 -10.53 -17.45 -0.02
N ALA A 63 -11.47 -18.18 -0.62
CA ALA A 63 -11.92 -17.90 -1.99
C ALA A 63 -12.50 -16.48 -2.13
N ALA A 64 -13.23 -16.00 -1.13
CA ALA A 64 -13.78 -14.65 -1.12
C ALA A 64 -12.68 -13.55 -1.03
N VAL A 65 -11.51 -13.86 -0.47
CA VAL A 65 -10.39 -12.91 -0.28
C VAL A 65 -9.34 -13.02 -1.38
N LEU A 66 -9.44 -14.04 -2.23
CA LEU A 66 -8.47 -14.26 -3.32
C LEU A 66 -8.21 -13.00 -4.17
N PRO A 67 -9.20 -12.17 -4.54
CA PRO A 67 -8.94 -10.93 -5.28
C PRO A 67 -8.00 -9.98 -4.53
N VAL A 68 -8.15 -9.84 -3.20
CA VAL A 68 -7.29 -8.99 -2.37
C VAL A 68 -5.86 -9.55 -2.32
N ILE A 69 -5.72 -10.87 -2.18
CA ILE A 69 -4.41 -11.55 -2.21
C ILE A 69 -3.69 -11.28 -3.53
N LEU A 70 -4.39 -11.40 -4.65
CA LEU A 70 -3.82 -11.13 -5.97
C LEU A 70 -3.40 -9.67 -6.14
N ILE A 71 -4.20 -8.72 -5.64
CA ILE A 71 -3.86 -7.30 -5.64
C ILE A 71 -2.58 -7.05 -4.82
N LEU A 72 -2.48 -7.60 -3.62
CA LEU A 72 -1.29 -7.43 -2.76
C LEU A 72 -0.03 -8.00 -3.41
N LEU A 73 -0.10 -9.20 -3.98
CA LEU A 73 1.03 -9.79 -4.71
C LEU A 73 1.48 -8.90 -5.88
N THR A 74 0.52 -8.39 -6.66
CA THR A 74 0.84 -7.52 -7.79
C THR A 74 1.34 -6.14 -7.34
N ILE A 75 0.90 -5.61 -6.20
CA ILE A 75 1.47 -4.39 -5.60
C ILE A 75 2.94 -4.61 -5.22
N GLY A 76 3.27 -5.73 -4.57
CA GLY A 76 4.65 -6.06 -4.25
C GLY A 76 5.54 -6.09 -5.49
N MET A 77 5.10 -6.81 -6.53
CA MET A 77 5.80 -6.87 -7.82
C MET A 77 5.92 -5.48 -8.46
N LEU A 78 4.85 -4.68 -8.44
CA LEU A 78 4.80 -3.34 -9.02
C LEU A 78 5.83 -2.42 -8.35
N ILE A 79 5.91 -2.40 -7.02
CA ILE A 79 6.85 -1.53 -6.30
C ILE A 79 8.28 -1.81 -6.76
N GLY A 80 8.73 -3.07 -6.76
CA GLY A 80 10.09 -3.43 -7.19
C GLY A 80 10.38 -3.08 -8.65
N THR A 81 9.45 -3.37 -9.55
CA THR A 81 9.60 -3.06 -10.99
C THR A 81 9.50 -1.57 -11.29
N TRP A 82 8.70 -0.81 -10.53
CA TRP A 82 8.62 0.64 -10.68
C TRP A 82 9.87 1.36 -10.16
N VAL A 83 10.59 0.79 -9.22
CA VAL A 83 11.91 1.32 -8.86
C VAL A 83 12.90 1.09 -10.00
N VAL A 84 13.05 -0.14 -10.48
CA VAL A 84 14.03 -0.46 -11.54
C VAL A 84 13.73 0.27 -12.86
N SER A 85 12.47 0.59 -13.15
CA SER A 85 12.07 1.38 -14.33
C SER A 85 12.27 2.90 -14.18
N GLY A 86 12.62 3.38 -12.98
CA GLY A 86 12.71 4.80 -12.68
C GLY A 86 11.35 5.47 -12.43
N THR A 87 10.23 4.72 -12.43
CA THR A 87 8.89 5.29 -12.20
C THR A 87 8.75 5.85 -10.78
N ILE A 88 9.08 5.06 -9.75
CA ILE A 88 9.05 5.53 -8.35
C ILE A 88 10.07 6.65 -8.13
N PRO A 89 11.34 6.56 -8.57
CA PRO A 89 12.28 7.67 -8.52
C PRO A 89 11.75 8.95 -9.17
N ALA A 90 11.14 8.88 -10.36
CA ALA A 90 10.56 10.04 -11.03
C ALA A 90 9.40 10.67 -10.23
N LEU A 91 8.52 9.84 -9.65
CA LEU A 91 7.41 10.33 -8.83
C LEU A 91 7.90 10.96 -7.51
N ILE A 92 8.94 10.39 -6.88
CA ILE A 92 9.56 10.95 -5.67
C ILE A 92 10.22 12.29 -6.01
N SER A 93 11.01 12.34 -7.09
CA SER A 93 11.66 13.56 -7.57
C SER A 93 10.64 14.67 -7.85
N ALA A 94 9.55 14.34 -8.56
CA ALA A 94 8.45 15.27 -8.79
C ALA A 94 7.78 15.71 -7.47
N GLY A 95 7.58 14.81 -6.53
CA GLY A 95 7.03 15.12 -5.20
C GLY A 95 7.91 16.09 -4.42
N ILE A 96 9.24 15.91 -4.44
CA ILE A 96 10.20 16.79 -3.76
C ILE A 96 10.21 18.19 -4.42
N GLN A 97 10.17 18.25 -5.76
CA GLN A 97 10.28 19.49 -6.51
C GLN A 97 8.98 20.30 -6.56
N LEU A 98 7.81 19.63 -6.66
CA LEU A 98 6.52 20.28 -6.90
C LEU A 98 5.74 20.53 -5.62
N LEU A 99 5.90 19.70 -4.59
CA LEU A 99 5.13 19.82 -3.36
C LEU A 99 5.87 20.69 -2.34
N SER A 100 5.23 21.79 -1.93
CA SER A 100 5.76 22.61 -0.84
C SER A 100 5.80 21.82 0.47
N PRO A 101 6.93 21.78 1.21
CA PRO A 101 7.02 21.10 2.50
C PRO A 101 5.91 21.49 3.48
N ARG A 102 5.53 22.78 3.46
CA ARG A 102 4.45 23.34 4.32
C ARG A 102 3.09 22.69 4.09
N PHE A 103 2.78 22.30 2.86
CA PHE A 103 1.50 21.72 2.47
C PHE A 103 1.62 20.27 2.06
N PHE A 104 2.78 19.64 2.33
CA PHE A 104 3.05 18.30 1.84
C PHE A 104 2.00 17.29 2.29
N VAL A 105 1.69 17.25 3.59
CA VAL A 105 0.70 16.32 4.17
C VAL A 105 -0.69 16.56 3.58
N LEU A 106 -1.09 17.82 3.43
CA LEU A 106 -2.35 18.20 2.81
C LEU A 106 -2.40 17.77 1.34
N SER A 107 -1.32 18.03 0.60
CA SER A 107 -1.22 17.64 -0.81
C SER A 107 -1.25 16.13 -0.98
N ALA A 108 -0.60 15.37 -0.10
CA ALA A 108 -0.66 13.91 -0.12
C ALA A 108 -2.09 13.39 0.03
N PHE A 109 -2.88 13.95 0.94
CA PHE A 109 -4.30 13.62 1.08
C PHE A 109 -5.09 13.91 -0.21
N LEU A 110 -4.95 15.12 -0.76
CA LEU A 110 -5.72 15.55 -1.94
C LEU A 110 -5.34 14.74 -3.19
N VAL A 111 -4.05 14.57 -3.44
CA VAL A 111 -3.56 13.83 -4.62
C VAL A 111 -4.02 12.37 -4.56
N THR A 112 -3.92 11.73 -3.39
CA THR A 112 -4.37 10.36 -3.22
C THR A 112 -5.88 10.23 -3.31
N ALA A 113 -6.65 11.21 -2.78
CA ALA A 113 -8.10 11.23 -2.89
C ALA A 113 -8.57 11.36 -4.35
N VAL A 114 -7.98 12.28 -5.11
CA VAL A 114 -8.29 12.46 -6.53
C VAL A 114 -7.91 11.21 -7.33
N MET A 115 -6.72 10.66 -7.10
CA MET A 115 -6.29 9.42 -7.74
C MET A 115 -7.29 8.29 -7.48
N SER A 116 -7.66 8.09 -6.22
CA SER A 116 -8.58 7.03 -5.82
C SER A 116 -10.00 7.24 -6.34
N LEU A 117 -10.48 8.50 -6.38
CA LEU A 117 -11.76 8.84 -7.00
C LEU A 117 -11.81 8.47 -8.48
N CYS A 118 -10.73 8.77 -9.21
CA CYS A 118 -10.61 8.48 -10.64
C CYS A 118 -10.46 6.99 -10.92
N THR A 119 -9.76 6.27 -10.05
CA THR A 119 -9.42 4.85 -10.25
C THR A 119 -10.42 3.88 -9.64
N GLY A 120 -11.19 4.33 -8.63
CA GLY A 120 -12.13 3.50 -7.89
C GLY A 120 -11.47 2.43 -7.02
N THR A 121 -10.20 2.65 -6.60
CA THR A 121 -9.48 1.69 -5.76
C THR A 121 -8.59 2.38 -4.73
N SER A 122 -8.84 2.10 -3.45
CA SER A 122 -7.99 2.56 -2.36
C SER A 122 -6.63 1.87 -2.35
N TRP A 123 -6.61 0.56 -2.57
CA TRP A 123 -5.38 -0.23 -2.58
C TRP A 123 -4.44 0.16 -3.73
N GLY A 124 -4.99 0.32 -4.95
CA GLY A 124 -4.23 0.76 -6.10
C GLY A 124 -3.61 2.13 -5.88
N SER A 125 -4.37 3.08 -5.37
CA SER A 125 -3.91 4.46 -5.12
C SER A 125 -2.87 4.53 -4.00
N ALA A 126 -3.07 3.81 -2.89
CA ALA A 126 -2.11 3.73 -1.80
C ALA A 126 -0.82 3.01 -2.21
N GLY A 127 -0.93 1.88 -2.95
CA GLY A 127 0.22 1.09 -3.39
C GLY A 127 1.03 1.73 -4.53
N THR A 128 0.49 2.71 -5.24
CA THR A 128 1.17 3.43 -6.32
C THR A 128 1.63 4.82 -5.86
N LEU A 129 0.80 5.84 -6.04
CA LEU A 129 1.12 7.21 -5.63
C LEU A 129 1.40 7.34 -4.13
N GLY A 130 0.69 6.56 -3.29
CA GLY A 130 0.92 6.60 -1.86
C GLY A 130 2.35 6.22 -1.49
N VAL A 131 2.91 5.17 -2.09
CA VAL A 131 4.30 4.75 -1.85
C VAL A 131 5.29 5.83 -2.30
N ALA A 132 5.07 6.45 -3.46
CA ALA A 132 5.90 7.54 -3.96
C ALA A 132 5.82 8.78 -3.05
N LEU A 133 4.62 9.14 -2.58
CA LEU A 133 4.42 10.24 -1.64
C LEU A 133 5.10 9.97 -0.28
N MET A 134 5.07 8.72 0.20
CA MET A 134 5.81 8.35 1.43
C MET A 134 7.31 8.49 1.24
N GLY A 135 7.82 8.10 0.07
CA GLY A 135 9.22 8.31 -0.27
C GLY A 135 9.61 9.79 -0.32
N ALA A 136 8.81 10.61 -1.01
CA ALA A 136 9.02 12.06 -1.05
C ALA A 136 8.89 12.70 0.35
N ALA A 137 7.96 12.23 1.20
CA ALA A 137 7.83 12.69 2.58
C ALA A 137 9.10 12.45 3.41
N ALA A 138 9.69 11.26 3.28
CA ALA A 138 10.95 10.93 3.95
C ALA A 138 12.07 11.87 3.50
N ALA A 139 12.17 12.13 2.19
CA ALA A 139 13.18 13.01 1.61
C ALA A 139 13.07 14.46 2.07
N VAL A 140 11.85 15.02 2.18
CA VAL A 140 11.62 16.41 2.63
C VAL A 140 11.43 16.53 4.15
N HIS A 141 11.68 15.47 4.92
CA HIS A 141 11.48 15.41 6.37
C HIS A 141 10.06 15.80 6.81
N ALA A 142 9.05 15.49 5.97
CA ALA A 142 7.65 15.65 6.34
C ALA A 142 7.29 14.61 7.43
N PRO A 143 6.29 14.91 8.29
CA PRO A 143 5.90 13.97 9.36
C PRO A 143 5.32 12.69 8.76
N ILE A 144 6.11 11.61 8.79
CA ILE A 144 5.83 10.33 8.12
C ILE A 144 4.48 9.74 8.56
N ALA A 145 4.21 9.71 9.89
CA ALA A 145 2.95 9.16 10.40
C ALA A 145 1.73 9.97 9.91
N ALA A 146 1.83 11.31 9.88
CA ALA A 146 0.77 12.17 9.39
C ALA A 146 0.58 12.02 7.87
N THR A 147 1.68 11.86 7.12
CA THR A 147 1.64 11.63 5.67
C THR A 147 1.01 10.27 5.36
N ALA A 148 1.37 9.21 6.10
CA ALA A 148 0.74 7.91 5.95
C ALA A 148 -0.78 7.96 6.21
N GLY A 149 -1.18 8.64 7.29
CA GLY A 149 -2.59 8.88 7.59
C GLY A 149 -3.30 9.66 6.48
N ALA A 150 -2.65 10.68 5.90
CA ALA A 150 -3.17 11.48 4.80
C ALA A 150 -3.35 10.64 3.52
N VAL A 151 -2.35 9.85 3.15
CA VAL A 151 -2.39 8.93 2.00
C VAL A 151 -3.53 7.93 2.14
N ILE A 152 -3.61 7.25 3.28
CA ILE A 152 -4.62 6.22 3.52
C ILE A 152 -6.02 6.84 3.54
N SER A 153 -6.22 7.92 4.30
CA SER A 153 -7.54 8.56 4.38
C SER A 153 -7.98 9.15 3.05
N GLY A 154 -7.05 9.73 2.27
CA GLY A 154 -7.33 10.19 0.90
C GLY A 154 -7.72 9.04 -0.02
N ALA A 155 -6.97 7.93 0.01
CA ALA A 155 -7.27 6.75 -0.79
C ALA A 155 -8.67 6.19 -0.49
N TYR A 156 -9.03 6.06 0.78
CA TYR A 156 -10.36 5.58 1.19
C TYR A 156 -11.48 6.57 0.87
N LEU A 157 -11.22 7.88 1.01
CA LEU A 157 -12.20 8.91 0.64
C LEU A 157 -12.54 8.83 -0.84
N GLY A 158 -11.53 8.81 -1.69
CA GLY A 158 -11.72 8.74 -3.14
C GLY A 158 -12.44 7.45 -3.56
N ASP A 159 -12.02 6.32 -3.04
CA ASP A 159 -12.63 5.02 -3.29
C ASP A 159 -14.13 5.02 -2.97
N LYS A 160 -14.49 5.46 -1.76
CA LYS A 160 -15.91 5.52 -1.34
C LYS A 160 -16.77 6.46 -2.18
N MET A 161 -16.19 7.53 -2.71
CA MET A 161 -16.92 8.50 -3.54
C MET A 161 -16.90 8.14 -5.03
N SER A 162 -16.15 7.12 -5.43
CA SER A 162 -16.03 6.72 -6.83
C SER A 162 -17.17 5.80 -7.26
N PRO A 163 -17.88 6.11 -8.36
CA PRO A 163 -18.83 5.18 -8.95
C PRO A 163 -18.15 3.97 -9.62
N LEU A 164 -16.82 4.02 -9.78
CA LEU A 164 -16.01 2.92 -10.34
C LEU A 164 -15.55 1.94 -9.27
N SER A 165 -15.76 2.25 -7.97
CA SER A 165 -15.33 1.43 -6.86
C SER A 165 -16.20 0.17 -6.71
N ASP A 166 -15.53 -0.99 -6.64
CA ASP A 166 -16.20 -2.27 -6.39
C ASP A 166 -16.88 -2.26 -5.02
N SER A 167 -16.21 -1.72 -3.98
CA SER A 167 -16.75 -1.67 -2.62
C SER A 167 -18.02 -0.82 -2.53
N THR A 168 -18.04 0.34 -3.18
CA THR A 168 -19.20 1.24 -3.24
C THR A 168 -20.37 0.61 -4.00
N ASN A 169 -20.08 -0.05 -5.13
CA ASN A 169 -21.09 -0.78 -5.92
C ASN A 169 -21.70 -1.94 -5.12
N ILE A 170 -20.86 -2.77 -4.48
CA ILE A 170 -21.33 -3.92 -3.68
C ILE A 170 -22.18 -3.44 -2.49
N CYS A 171 -21.79 -2.36 -1.82
CA CYS A 171 -22.59 -1.77 -0.73
C CYS A 171 -23.95 -1.26 -1.22
N ALA A 172 -24.01 -0.57 -2.34
CA ALA A 172 -25.26 -0.09 -2.92
C ALA A 172 -26.19 -1.25 -3.29
N ILE A 173 -25.66 -2.28 -3.97
CA ILE A 173 -26.42 -3.49 -4.34
C ILE A 173 -26.90 -4.22 -3.08
N GLY A 174 -26.04 -4.40 -2.07
CA GLY A 174 -26.38 -5.08 -0.83
C GLY A 174 -27.45 -4.35 -0.01
N ALA A 175 -27.52 -3.01 -0.13
CA ALA A 175 -28.55 -2.17 0.49
C ALA A 175 -29.84 -2.05 -0.36
N GLY A 176 -29.86 -2.59 -1.57
CA GLY A 176 -30.96 -2.40 -2.52
C GLY A 176 -31.14 -0.95 -2.97
N ALA A 177 -30.08 -0.14 -2.93
CA ALA A 177 -30.09 1.27 -3.23
C ALA A 177 -29.52 1.57 -4.62
N ASP A 178 -29.96 2.67 -5.24
CA ASP A 178 -29.32 3.22 -6.42
C ASP A 178 -27.90 3.72 -6.08
N LEU A 179 -26.91 3.41 -6.94
CA LEU A 179 -25.51 3.74 -6.72
C LEU A 179 -25.27 5.22 -6.47
N TYR A 180 -25.85 6.08 -7.31
CA TYR A 180 -25.64 7.53 -7.20
C TYR A 180 -26.36 8.12 -5.99
N ALA A 181 -27.54 7.58 -5.63
CA ALA A 181 -28.23 7.94 -4.40
C ALA A 181 -27.41 7.53 -3.17
N HIS A 182 -26.77 6.35 -3.21
CA HIS A 182 -25.87 5.89 -2.16
C HIS A 182 -24.66 6.83 -2.01
N ILE A 183 -23.96 7.14 -3.10
CA ILE A 183 -22.81 8.08 -3.10
C ILE A 183 -23.23 9.46 -2.58
N ARG A 184 -24.37 9.98 -3.04
CA ARG A 184 -24.90 11.27 -2.58
C ARG A 184 -25.18 11.28 -1.07
N ASN A 185 -25.71 10.21 -0.52
CA ASN A 185 -25.94 10.09 0.91
C ASN A 185 -24.63 10.01 1.70
N MET A 186 -23.62 9.33 1.18
CA MET A 186 -22.29 9.30 1.80
C MET A 186 -21.62 10.68 1.87
N LEU A 187 -21.94 11.63 0.96
CA LEU A 187 -21.40 12.99 1.02
C LEU A 187 -21.74 13.71 2.34
N TYR A 188 -22.87 13.42 2.95
CA TYR A 188 -23.25 14.04 4.24
C TYR A 188 -22.29 13.68 5.39
N THR A 189 -21.61 12.55 5.31
CA THR A 189 -20.60 12.13 6.29
C THR A 189 -19.18 12.37 5.79
N ALA A 190 -18.92 12.10 4.51
CA ALA A 190 -17.61 12.19 3.92
C ALA A 190 -17.10 13.64 3.80
N VAL A 191 -17.97 14.60 3.42
CA VAL A 191 -17.56 16.00 3.28
C VAL A 191 -17.19 16.63 4.63
N PRO A 192 -18.01 16.55 5.70
CA PRO A 192 -17.60 17.07 7.00
C PRO A 192 -16.33 16.44 7.55
N SER A 193 -16.19 15.11 7.45
CA SER A 193 -14.98 14.43 7.92
C SER A 193 -13.74 14.81 7.11
N SER A 194 -13.88 15.01 5.80
CA SER A 194 -12.80 15.48 4.93
C SER A 194 -12.37 16.90 5.24
N LEU A 195 -13.33 17.80 5.55
CA LEU A 195 -13.01 19.17 5.98
C LEU A 195 -12.22 19.18 7.28
N VAL A 196 -12.59 18.34 8.24
CA VAL A 196 -11.82 18.17 9.48
C VAL A 196 -10.41 17.62 9.17
N ALA A 197 -10.31 16.61 8.32
CA ALA A 197 -9.03 16.05 7.89
C ALA A 197 -8.14 17.10 7.21
N LEU A 198 -8.70 17.92 6.30
CA LEU A 198 -7.99 19.01 5.63
C LEU A 198 -7.43 20.04 6.64
N LEU A 199 -8.22 20.41 7.67
CA LEU A 199 -7.76 21.30 8.73
C LEU A 199 -6.62 20.67 9.53
N VAL A 200 -6.75 19.40 9.94
CA VAL A 200 -5.72 18.68 10.69
C VAL A 200 -4.43 18.57 9.88
N TYR A 201 -4.51 18.11 8.61
CA TYR A 201 -3.35 17.95 7.76
C TYR A 201 -2.68 19.28 7.40
N SER A 202 -3.45 20.36 7.25
CA SER A 202 -2.89 21.70 7.04
C SER A 202 -2.10 22.19 8.27
N THR A 203 -2.56 21.90 9.49
CA THR A 203 -1.87 22.30 10.72
C THR A 203 -0.62 21.45 10.97
N LEU A 204 -0.69 20.14 10.71
CA LEU A 204 0.45 19.23 10.87
C LEU A 204 1.58 19.56 9.88
N GLY A 205 1.24 19.86 8.62
CA GLY A 205 2.21 20.26 7.61
C GLY A 205 2.89 21.60 7.96
N ARG A 206 2.14 22.59 8.46
CA ARG A 206 2.71 23.89 8.88
C ARG A 206 3.71 23.75 10.02
N ARG A 207 3.39 22.99 11.07
CA ARG A 207 4.27 22.75 12.22
C ARG A 207 5.59 22.08 11.80
N ALA A 208 5.53 21.16 10.86
CA ALA A 208 6.72 20.51 10.33
C ALA A 208 7.58 21.47 9.50
N ALA A 209 6.98 22.31 8.67
CA ALA A 209 7.70 23.29 7.84
C ALA A 209 8.34 24.43 8.65
N GLU A 210 7.72 24.85 9.76
CA GLU A 210 8.30 25.83 10.67
C GLU A 210 9.57 25.32 11.34
N ALA A 211 9.71 24.00 11.48
CA ALA A 211 10.90 23.36 12.03
C ALA A 211 12.07 23.25 11.02
N THR A 212 11.80 23.23 9.71
CA THR A 212 12.82 22.91 8.69
C THR A 212 13.05 24.00 7.63
N GLY A 213 12.09 24.90 7.38
CA GLY A 213 12.19 26.14 6.56
C GLY A 213 12.77 26.08 5.14
N VAL A 214 13.56 25.09 4.80
CA VAL A 214 14.28 24.90 3.53
C VAL A 214 14.20 23.42 3.13
N VAL A 215 14.21 23.13 1.84
CA VAL A 215 14.40 21.76 1.34
C VAL A 215 15.71 21.21 1.93
N PRO A 216 15.68 20.11 2.70
CA PRO A 216 16.87 19.60 3.36
C PRO A 216 17.98 19.27 2.36
N GLU A 217 19.22 19.43 2.77
CA GLU A 217 20.40 19.05 1.95
C GLU A 217 20.33 17.57 1.54
N SER A 218 19.79 16.72 2.42
CA SER A 218 19.52 15.31 2.13
C SER A 218 18.57 15.10 0.94
N ALA A 219 17.58 15.96 0.75
CA ALA A 219 16.67 15.87 -0.39
C ALA A 219 17.36 16.27 -1.71
N GLN A 220 18.28 17.23 -1.66
CA GLN A 220 19.07 17.61 -2.84
C GLN A 220 20.07 16.51 -3.20
N THR A 221 20.70 15.88 -2.22
CA THR A 221 21.57 14.71 -2.43
C THR A 221 20.79 13.57 -3.07
N LEU A 222 19.60 13.25 -2.56
CA LEU A 222 18.71 12.24 -3.13
C LEU A 222 18.33 12.53 -4.58
N LEU A 223 17.98 13.77 -4.93
CA LEU A 223 17.68 14.16 -6.30
C LEU A 223 18.88 13.92 -7.22
N THR A 224 20.07 14.33 -6.77
CA THR A 224 21.32 14.16 -7.54
C THR A 224 21.66 12.68 -7.74
N GLU A 225 21.47 11.84 -6.72
CA GLU A 225 21.69 10.41 -6.83
C GLU A 225 20.65 9.73 -7.71
N MET A 226 19.37 10.15 -7.64
CA MET A 226 18.32 9.66 -8.53
C MET A 226 18.62 9.98 -10.00
N ASP A 227 19.06 11.21 -10.30
CA ASP A 227 19.44 11.62 -11.64
C ASP A 227 20.71 10.91 -12.15
N ARG A 228 21.61 10.50 -11.22
CA ARG A 228 22.81 9.74 -11.55
C ARG A 228 22.52 8.26 -11.86
N VAL A 229 21.58 7.65 -11.13
CA VAL A 229 21.26 6.23 -11.24
C VAL A 229 20.20 5.99 -12.31
N PHE A 230 19.20 6.87 -12.41
CA PHE A 230 18.05 6.70 -13.30
C PHE A 230 17.98 7.79 -14.37
N SER A 231 17.67 7.36 -15.59
CA SER A 231 17.32 8.28 -16.68
C SER A 231 15.86 8.73 -16.50
N LEU A 232 15.65 9.81 -15.73
CA LEU A 232 14.33 10.32 -15.40
C LEU A 232 13.76 11.15 -16.58
N GLY A 233 12.67 10.68 -17.17
CA GLY A 233 11.99 11.33 -18.30
C GLY A 233 10.50 10.95 -18.33
N LEU A 234 9.76 11.53 -19.26
CA LEU A 234 8.32 11.25 -19.40
C LEU A 234 8.01 9.76 -19.62
N TRP A 235 8.92 9.02 -20.20
CA TRP A 235 8.77 7.58 -20.44
C TRP A 235 8.71 6.77 -19.15
N THR A 236 9.36 7.23 -18.07
CA THR A 236 9.30 6.58 -16.78
C THR A 236 7.90 6.61 -16.15
N LEU A 237 7.02 7.48 -16.61
CA LEU A 237 5.62 7.55 -16.16
C LEU A 237 4.69 6.60 -16.95
N LEU A 238 5.18 5.93 -18.00
CA LEU A 238 4.37 5.00 -18.78
C LEU A 238 3.73 3.87 -17.93
N PRO A 239 4.43 3.24 -16.97
CA PRO A 239 3.80 2.26 -16.09
C PRO A 239 2.62 2.82 -15.30
N LEU A 240 2.72 4.07 -14.82
CA LEU A 240 1.59 4.76 -14.16
C LEU A 240 0.42 4.95 -15.11
N VAL A 241 0.68 5.38 -16.36
CA VAL A 241 -0.36 5.54 -17.38
C VAL A 241 -1.05 4.20 -17.68
N VAL A 242 -0.31 3.09 -17.70
CA VAL A 242 -0.88 1.74 -17.90
C VAL A 242 -1.84 1.37 -16.77
N VAL A 243 -1.50 1.66 -15.51
CA VAL A 243 -2.41 1.44 -14.37
C VAL A 243 -3.68 2.26 -14.55
N LEU A 244 -3.53 3.57 -14.81
CA LEU A 244 -4.67 4.48 -14.97
C LEU A 244 -5.58 4.06 -16.14
N ALA A 245 -4.97 3.71 -17.29
CA ALA A 245 -5.70 3.23 -18.45
C ALA A 245 -6.43 1.90 -18.16
N GLY A 246 -5.76 0.94 -17.50
CA GLY A 246 -6.36 -0.34 -17.13
C GLY A 246 -7.60 -0.15 -16.25
N ILE A 247 -7.52 0.76 -15.27
CA ILE A 247 -8.65 1.07 -14.38
C ILE A 247 -9.76 1.80 -15.16
N ALA A 248 -9.43 2.78 -15.99
CA ALA A 248 -10.41 3.49 -16.83
C ALA A 248 -11.16 2.53 -17.78
N LEU A 249 -10.48 1.51 -18.27
CA LEU A 249 -11.04 0.43 -19.09
C LEU A 249 -11.75 -0.65 -18.28
N LYS A 250 -11.88 -0.48 -16.95
CA LYS A 250 -12.52 -1.44 -16.03
C LYS A 250 -11.86 -2.82 -16.02
N VAL A 251 -10.57 -2.89 -16.30
CA VAL A 251 -9.76 -4.11 -16.11
C VAL A 251 -9.60 -4.36 -14.61
N SER A 252 -9.57 -5.63 -14.20
CA SER A 252 -9.36 -5.97 -12.78
C SER A 252 -8.07 -5.32 -12.26
N PRO A 253 -8.08 -4.71 -11.05
CA PRO A 253 -6.92 -4.02 -10.49
C PRO A 253 -5.64 -4.87 -10.50
N ALA A 254 -5.73 -6.15 -10.15
CA ALA A 254 -4.58 -7.06 -10.16
C ALA A 254 -3.97 -7.19 -11.57
N LEU A 255 -4.80 -7.29 -12.62
CA LEU A 255 -4.32 -7.38 -14.00
C LEU A 255 -3.72 -6.05 -14.48
N ALA A 256 -4.31 -4.91 -14.12
CA ALA A 256 -3.77 -3.59 -14.47
C ALA A 256 -2.40 -3.35 -13.83
N LEU A 257 -2.24 -3.72 -12.56
CA LEU A 257 -0.97 -3.65 -11.82
C LEU A 257 0.07 -4.61 -12.41
N ALA A 258 -0.32 -5.85 -12.74
CA ALA A 258 0.57 -6.82 -13.39
C ALA A 258 1.04 -6.34 -14.77
N ALA A 259 0.13 -5.84 -15.61
CA ALA A 259 0.47 -5.28 -16.91
C ALA A 259 1.43 -4.10 -16.78
N SER A 260 1.19 -3.20 -15.83
CA SER A 260 2.09 -2.08 -15.53
C SER A 260 3.48 -2.56 -15.09
N SER A 261 3.54 -3.60 -14.25
CA SER A 261 4.81 -4.20 -13.83
C SER A 261 5.59 -4.79 -15.00
N LEU A 262 4.91 -5.44 -15.96
CA LEU A 262 5.56 -5.96 -17.16
C LEU A 262 6.12 -4.82 -18.03
N VAL A 263 5.38 -3.74 -18.22
CA VAL A 263 5.87 -2.55 -18.94
C VAL A 263 7.06 -1.94 -18.19
N ALA A 264 7.00 -1.83 -16.87
CA ALA A 264 8.10 -1.35 -16.05
C ALA A 264 9.36 -2.21 -16.20
N MET A 265 9.23 -3.54 -16.23
CA MET A 265 10.37 -4.45 -16.46
C MET A 265 11.03 -4.20 -17.81
N VAL A 266 10.24 -4.02 -18.88
CA VAL A 266 10.78 -3.68 -20.20
C VAL A 266 11.54 -2.35 -20.17
N LEU A 267 10.98 -1.33 -19.53
CA LEU A 267 11.64 -0.02 -19.40
C LEU A 267 12.93 -0.12 -18.55
N GLY A 268 12.92 -0.89 -17.48
CA GLY A 268 14.09 -1.12 -16.63
C GLY A 268 15.28 -1.70 -17.40
N GLY A 269 15.02 -2.67 -18.26
CA GLY A 269 16.06 -3.23 -19.13
C GLY A 269 16.43 -2.34 -20.31
N ALA A 270 15.44 -1.82 -21.04
CA ALA A 270 15.67 -1.14 -22.32
C ALA A 270 16.11 0.33 -22.17
N LEU A 271 15.57 1.05 -21.17
CA LEU A 271 15.83 2.49 -20.98
C LEU A 271 16.80 2.77 -19.83
N GLN A 272 16.69 2.01 -18.72
CA GLN A 272 17.56 2.23 -17.56
C GLN A 272 18.88 1.46 -17.65
N GLY A 273 18.95 0.41 -18.48
CA GLY A 273 20.18 -0.36 -18.70
C GLY A 273 20.43 -1.45 -17.65
N PHE A 274 19.45 -1.76 -16.78
CA PHE A 274 19.58 -2.86 -15.83
C PHE A 274 19.60 -4.21 -16.55
N GLY A 275 20.43 -5.15 -16.05
CA GLY A 275 20.50 -6.50 -16.57
C GLY A 275 19.17 -7.26 -16.40
N VAL A 276 18.92 -8.23 -17.30
CA VAL A 276 17.69 -9.04 -17.25
C VAL A 276 17.53 -9.73 -15.89
N GLN A 277 18.63 -10.20 -15.28
CA GLN A 277 18.60 -10.82 -13.96
C GLN A 277 18.10 -9.85 -12.88
N SER A 278 18.61 -8.62 -12.85
CA SER A 278 18.21 -7.59 -11.88
C SER A 278 16.75 -7.21 -12.07
N VAL A 279 16.31 -7.04 -13.32
CA VAL A 279 14.89 -6.74 -13.64
C VAL A 279 13.96 -7.86 -13.15
N LEU A 280 14.30 -9.14 -13.39
CA LEU A 280 13.50 -10.26 -12.90
C LEU A 280 13.54 -10.38 -11.38
N THR A 281 14.70 -10.14 -10.78
CA THR A 281 14.87 -10.17 -9.32
C THR A 281 14.06 -9.06 -8.66
N SER A 282 14.01 -7.86 -9.25
CA SER A 282 13.23 -6.73 -8.73
C SER A 282 11.73 -7.04 -8.65
N ALA A 283 11.18 -7.81 -9.58
CA ALA A 283 9.78 -8.24 -9.54
C ALA A 283 9.49 -9.19 -8.37
N VAL A 284 10.43 -10.08 -8.02
CA VAL A 284 10.21 -11.14 -7.03
C VAL A 284 10.69 -10.73 -5.64
N ARG A 285 11.92 -10.21 -5.55
CA ARG A 285 12.57 -9.85 -4.27
C ARG A 285 12.53 -8.37 -3.95
N GLY A 286 12.25 -7.53 -4.95
CA GLY A 286 12.35 -6.09 -4.86
C GLY A 286 13.62 -5.54 -5.50
N PHE A 287 13.67 -4.22 -5.60
CA PHE A 287 14.89 -3.52 -5.97
C PHE A 287 15.87 -3.60 -4.80
N ASP A 288 17.14 -3.78 -5.14
CA ASP A 288 18.28 -3.81 -4.23
C ASP A 288 19.34 -2.87 -4.81
N SER A 289 19.89 -1.99 -3.98
CA SER A 289 20.92 -1.03 -4.39
C SER A 289 22.16 -1.69 -5.01
N ALA A 290 22.44 -2.96 -4.69
CA ALA A 290 23.50 -3.71 -5.36
C ALA A 290 23.28 -3.86 -6.88
N MET A 291 22.04 -3.74 -7.37
CA MET A 291 21.71 -3.81 -8.81
C MET A 291 22.30 -2.65 -9.62
N VAL A 292 22.71 -1.54 -8.98
CA VAL A 292 23.37 -0.42 -9.67
C VAL A 292 24.72 -0.81 -10.26
N ALA A 293 25.26 -1.94 -9.84
CA ALA A 293 26.47 -2.52 -10.45
C ALA A 293 26.28 -2.84 -11.95
N ASP A 294 25.05 -3.15 -12.38
CA ASP A 294 24.72 -3.33 -13.80
C ASP A 294 24.98 -2.04 -14.61
N LEU A 295 24.90 -0.88 -13.97
CA LEU A 295 25.14 0.43 -14.55
C LEU A 295 26.59 0.89 -14.41
N GLY A 296 27.47 0.04 -13.88
CA GLY A 296 28.87 0.37 -13.59
C GLY A 296 29.06 1.30 -12.38
N LEU A 297 28.05 1.39 -11.50
CA LEU A 297 28.10 2.20 -10.29
C LEU A 297 28.41 1.31 -9.06
N ASP A 298 29.09 1.90 -8.09
CA ASP A 298 29.37 1.23 -6.81
C ASP A 298 28.22 1.52 -5.82
N ALA A 299 27.55 0.48 -5.34
CA ALA A 299 26.50 0.57 -4.34
C ALA A 299 26.98 1.26 -3.05
N ALA A 300 28.23 1.08 -2.66
CA ALA A 300 28.82 1.74 -1.49
C ALA A 300 28.94 3.27 -1.63
N SER A 301 28.83 3.80 -2.86
CA SER A 301 28.83 5.24 -3.13
C SER A 301 27.49 5.92 -2.94
N LEU A 302 26.40 5.14 -2.73
CA LEU A 302 25.04 5.66 -2.54
C LEU A 302 24.82 6.04 -1.09
N SER A 303 24.05 7.11 -0.87
CA SER A 303 23.70 7.54 0.46
C SER A 303 22.76 6.56 1.16
N GLU A 304 22.86 6.47 2.48
CA GLU A 304 21.95 5.63 3.27
C GLU A 304 20.47 6.00 3.05
N PRO A 305 20.06 7.28 2.95
CA PRO A 305 18.69 7.65 2.62
C PRO A 305 18.23 7.12 1.24
N PHE A 306 19.12 7.09 0.23
CA PHE A 306 18.81 6.54 -1.08
C PHE A 306 18.53 5.04 -1.00
N VAL A 307 19.39 4.29 -0.32
CA VAL A 307 19.25 2.84 -0.11
C VAL A 307 17.95 2.53 0.63
N GLN A 308 17.72 3.16 1.79
CA GLN A 308 16.51 2.95 2.58
C GLN A 308 15.22 3.30 1.83
N LEU A 309 15.29 4.26 0.90
CA LEU A 309 14.14 4.71 0.13
C LEU A 309 13.79 3.76 -1.02
N LEU A 310 14.79 3.18 -1.68
CA LEU A 310 14.61 2.42 -2.92
C LEU A 310 14.73 0.91 -2.75
N ASP A 311 15.44 0.39 -1.74
CA ASP A 311 15.55 -1.04 -1.46
C ASP A 311 14.24 -1.58 -0.91
N ARG A 312 13.29 -1.86 -1.82
CA ARG A 312 11.93 -2.27 -1.47
C ARG A 312 11.20 -3.00 -2.58
N GLY A 313 10.02 -3.51 -2.24
CA GLY A 313 9.10 -4.14 -3.18
C GLY A 313 9.38 -5.61 -3.38
N GLY A 314 8.90 -6.13 -4.50
CA GLY A 314 8.94 -7.55 -4.84
C GLY A 314 7.78 -8.33 -4.23
N LEU A 315 7.44 -9.46 -4.85
CA LEU A 315 6.38 -10.37 -4.37
C LEU A 315 6.60 -10.78 -2.91
N TYR A 316 7.85 -11.02 -2.51
CA TYR A 316 8.16 -11.47 -1.15
C TYR A 316 7.94 -10.40 -0.09
N SER A 317 7.95 -9.12 -0.43
CA SER A 317 7.65 -8.05 0.53
C SER A 317 6.22 -8.13 1.08
N MET A 318 5.30 -8.80 0.36
CA MET A 318 3.92 -8.98 0.78
C MET A 318 3.69 -10.27 1.59
N ALA A 319 4.71 -11.10 1.77
CA ALA A 319 4.56 -12.41 2.40
C ALA A 319 4.01 -12.32 3.84
N SER A 320 4.53 -11.42 4.67
CA SER A 320 4.06 -11.22 6.04
C SER A 320 2.58 -10.79 6.08
N THR A 321 2.18 -9.87 5.20
CA THR A 321 0.78 -9.44 5.08
C THR A 321 -0.13 -10.58 4.63
N LEU A 322 0.32 -11.43 3.72
CA LEU A 322 -0.45 -12.61 3.29
C LEU A 322 -0.62 -13.62 4.43
N VAL A 323 0.44 -13.89 5.20
CA VAL A 323 0.35 -14.77 6.37
C VAL A 323 -0.62 -14.20 7.41
N LEU A 324 -0.59 -12.88 7.63
CA LEU A 324 -1.54 -12.19 8.51
C LEU A 324 -2.99 -12.38 8.05
N ILE A 325 -3.27 -12.18 6.76
CA ILE A 325 -4.59 -12.38 6.16
C ILE A 325 -5.03 -13.83 6.34
N LEU A 326 -4.18 -14.80 6.03
CA LEU A 326 -4.48 -16.22 6.20
C LEU A 326 -4.82 -16.55 7.66
N ALA A 327 -4.04 -16.06 8.63
CA ALA A 327 -4.28 -16.26 10.06
C ALA A 327 -5.64 -15.65 10.50
N ALA A 328 -5.96 -14.44 10.02
CA ALA A 328 -7.24 -13.80 10.33
C ALA A 328 -8.44 -14.59 9.77
N PHE A 329 -8.32 -15.13 8.56
CA PHE A 329 -9.40 -15.93 7.96
C PHE A 329 -9.51 -17.33 8.56
N LEU A 330 -8.43 -17.92 9.04
CA LEU A 330 -8.48 -19.15 9.86
C LEU A 330 -9.27 -18.92 11.16
N LEU A 331 -9.01 -17.81 11.85
CA LEU A 331 -9.80 -17.43 13.03
C LEU A 331 -11.28 -17.27 12.67
N ALA A 332 -11.58 -16.52 11.61
CA ALA A 332 -12.95 -16.27 11.18
C ALA A 332 -13.68 -17.55 10.72
N ALA A 333 -12.97 -18.55 10.22
CA ALA A 333 -13.55 -19.83 9.82
C ALA A 333 -13.87 -20.75 10.98
N GLY A 334 -13.12 -20.65 12.10
CA GLY A 334 -13.36 -21.41 13.33
C GLY A 334 -14.47 -20.83 14.23
N MET A 335 -14.90 -19.61 13.98
CA MET A 335 -15.97 -18.94 14.75
C MET A 335 -17.36 -19.21 14.18
#